data_37285621c0561f4eec6c99a13fa243ea
#
_entry.id   37285621c0561f4eec6c99a13fa243ea
#
_cell.length_a   1.000
_cell.length_b   1.000
_cell.length_c   1.000
_cell.angle_alpha   90.00
_cell.angle_beta   90.00
_cell.angle_gamma   90.00
#
_symmetry.space_group_name_H-M   'P 1'
#
loop_
_entity.id
_entity.type
_entity.pdbx_description
1 polymer ?
#
loop_
_entity_poly.entity_id
_entity_poly.type
_entity_poly.pdbx_seq_one_letter_code
_entity_poly.pdbx_strand_id
1 'polypeptide(L)'
;LKQGRFDDVTVYGSDPVAMVKDFVAAGASYIHLVDLDGARTGTGYNQDAIKRIIDTFHIPVQTGGGIRNMRDIEEKISIGVSRVIIGTAAVDNPDLVKEAVKIYGDKIAVGIDAVNGMVATHGWEKISDVSAVRLCNQMAEYGVKTVIYTDISKDGMMIGPNIETTKELIDKTGINIIASGGVTTMTDLEKVDKIGSYGVIIGKAIYQGALNLQEVIQRFEKK
;
A
#
# COMPACT_ATOMS: atom_id res chain seq x y z
N LEU A 1 -12.59 -3.89 3.10
CA LEU A 1 -12.60 -4.24 4.54
C LEU A 1 -12.80 -2.97 5.37
N LYS A 2 -13.32 -3.09 6.59
CA LYS A 2 -13.36 -2.01 7.56
C LYS A 2 -12.37 -2.34 8.67
N GLN A 3 -11.34 -1.49 8.82
CA GLN A 3 -10.22 -1.74 9.74
C GLN A 3 -9.60 -3.16 9.59
N GLY A 4 -9.52 -3.65 8.35
CA GLY A 4 -8.96 -4.96 8.02
C GLY A 4 -9.81 -6.17 8.39
N ARG A 5 -11.02 -6.00 8.90
CA ARG A 5 -11.86 -7.11 9.34
C ARG A 5 -12.38 -7.93 8.17
N PHE A 6 -12.03 -9.19 8.12
CA PHE A 6 -12.49 -10.12 7.09
C PHE A 6 -13.96 -10.54 7.24
N ASP A 7 -14.59 -10.26 8.36
CA ASP A 7 -16.02 -10.45 8.65
C ASP A 7 -16.86 -9.20 8.32
N ASP A 8 -16.24 -8.05 8.03
CA ASP A 8 -16.92 -6.80 7.63
C ASP A 8 -16.43 -6.38 6.22
N VAL A 9 -16.89 -7.13 5.21
CA VAL A 9 -16.50 -6.96 3.80
C VAL A 9 -17.59 -6.23 3.03
N THR A 10 -17.22 -5.16 2.33
CA THR A 10 -18.05 -4.55 1.29
C THR A 10 -17.48 -4.88 -0.07
N VAL A 11 -18.25 -5.56 -0.92
CA VAL A 11 -17.90 -5.87 -2.29
C VAL A 11 -18.39 -4.74 -3.19
N TYR A 12 -17.47 -4.02 -3.85
CA TYR A 12 -17.80 -2.92 -4.77
C TYR A 12 -17.88 -3.37 -6.23
N GLY A 13 -17.36 -4.53 -6.56
CA GLY A 13 -17.40 -5.13 -7.88
C GLY A 13 -16.90 -6.56 -7.86
N SER A 14 -17.30 -7.36 -8.86
CA SER A 14 -16.91 -8.76 -9.01
C SER A 14 -15.71 -8.95 -9.95
N ASP A 15 -15.38 -7.95 -10.78
CA ASP A 15 -14.26 -8.01 -11.73
C ASP A 15 -13.26 -6.87 -11.45
N PRO A 16 -12.08 -7.18 -10.93
CA PRO A 16 -11.05 -6.18 -10.67
C PRO A 16 -10.52 -5.52 -11.96
N VAL A 17 -10.58 -6.20 -13.11
CA VAL A 17 -10.15 -5.63 -14.39
C VAL A 17 -11.11 -4.51 -14.82
N ALA A 18 -12.42 -4.70 -14.65
CA ALA A 18 -13.41 -3.65 -14.92
C ALA A 18 -13.21 -2.41 -14.02
N MET A 19 -12.91 -2.62 -12.73
CA MET A 19 -12.63 -1.53 -11.81
C MET A 19 -11.38 -0.73 -12.20
N VAL A 20 -10.30 -1.40 -12.59
CA VAL A 20 -9.07 -0.74 -13.04
C VAL A 20 -9.30 0.03 -14.35
N LYS A 21 -10.16 -0.47 -15.25
CA LYS A 21 -10.54 0.25 -16.47
C LYS A 21 -11.10 1.64 -16.16
N ASP A 22 -11.96 1.74 -15.16
CA ASP A 22 -12.55 3.02 -14.74
C ASP A 22 -11.48 3.95 -14.14
N PHE A 23 -10.53 3.41 -13.37
CA PHE A 23 -9.42 4.20 -12.82
C PHE A 23 -8.48 4.73 -13.92
N VAL A 24 -8.14 3.89 -14.89
CA VAL A 24 -7.31 4.29 -16.04
C VAL A 24 -8.02 5.33 -16.89
N ALA A 25 -9.34 5.16 -17.13
CA ALA A 25 -10.14 6.15 -17.84
C ALA A 25 -10.22 7.51 -17.12
N ALA A 26 -10.17 7.50 -15.78
CA ALA A 26 -10.08 8.71 -14.97
C ALA A 26 -8.67 9.36 -14.99
N GLY A 27 -7.66 8.66 -15.54
CA GLY A 27 -6.30 9.16 -15.69
C GLY A 27 -5.29 8.60 -14.70
N ALA A 28 -5.63 7.57 -13.93
CA ALA A 28 -4.69 6.94 -12.98
C ALA A 28 -3.42 6.47 -13.69
N SER A 29 -2.26 6.80 -13.14
CA SER A 29 -0.93 6.43 -13.66
C SER A 29 -0.27 5.30 -12.86
N TYR A 30 -0.85 4.90 -11.73
CA TYR A 30 -0.35 3.86 -10.84
C TYR A 30 -1.48 3.15 -10.10
N ILE A 31 -1.45 1.83 -10.03
CA ILE A 31 -2.48 1.04 -9.34
C ILE A 31 -1.88 0.33 -8.13
N HIS A 32 -2.56 0.45 -7.00
CA HIS A 32 -2.27 -0.32 -5.79
C HIS A 32 -3.28 -1.47 -5.66
N LEU A 33 -2.79 -2.71 -5.63
CA LEU A 33 -3.57 -3.92 -5.47
C LEU A 33 -3.16 -4.65 -4.19
N VAL A 34 -4.12 -5.19 -3.46
CA VAL A 34 -3.85 -6.03 -2.29
C VAL A 34 -4.44 -7.41 -2.52
N ASP A 35 -3.59 -8.42 -2.49
CA ASP A 35 -4.02 -9.81 -2.45
C ASP A 35 -4.42 -10.19 -1.02
N LEU A 36 -5.69 -9.92 -0.67
CA LEU A 36 -6.22 -10.15 0.67
C LEU A 36 -6.23 -11.64 1.03
N ASP A 37 -6.49 -12.52 0.07
CA ASP A 37 -6.45 -13.96 0.28
C ASP A 37 -5.01 -14.40 0.55
N GLY A 38 -4.06 -13.89 -0.23
CA GLY A 38 -2.64 -14.11 -0.02
C GLY A 38 -2.17 -13.60 1.35
N ALA A 39 -2.65 -12.45 1.79
CA ALA A 39 -2.31 -11.90 3.11
C ALA A 39 -2.76 -12.82 4.25
N ARG A 40 -3.94 -13.44 4.12
CA ARG A 40 -4.52 -14.35 5.12
C ARG A 40 -3.92 -15.75 5.07
N THR A 41 -3.81 -16.33 3.88
CA THR A 41 -3.44 -17.74 3.71
C THR A 41 -1.95 -17.94 3.43
N GLY A 42 -1.28 -16.90 2.93
CA GLY A 42 0.13 -16.94 2.53
C GLY A 42 0.39 -17.59 1.18
N THR A 43 -0.65 -17.80 0.38
CA THR A 43 -0.54 -18.28 -1.00
C THR A 43 -1.14 -17.24 -1.94
N GLY A 44 -0.45 -16.96 -3.05
CA GLY A 44 -0.88 -15.93 -4.02
C GLY A 44 -2.07 -16.38 -4.86
N TYR A 45 -3.28 -16.24 -4.33
CA TYR A 45 -4.51 -16.67 -5.01
C TYR A 45 -4.89 -15.82 -6.22
N ASN A 46 -4.53 -14.52 -6.22
CA ASN A 46 -5.04 -13.57 -7.19
C ASN A 46 -4.03 -13.19 -8.28
N GLN A 47 -3.00 -14.01 -8.51
CA GLN A 47 -1.93 -13.72 -9.49
C GLN A 47 -2.47 -13.55 -10.92
N ASP A 48 -3.43 -14.37 -11.33
CA ASP A 48 -4.02 -14.30 -12.67
C ASP A 48 -4.78 -12.98 -12.89
N ALA A 49 -5.50 -12.51 -11.87
CA ALA A 49 -6.20 -11.23 -11.92
C ALA A 49 -5.21 -10.06 -12.02
N ILE A 50 -4.13 -10.08 -11.23
CA ILE A 50 -3.06 -9.07 -11.27
C ILE A 50 -2.40 -9.06 -12.65
N LYS A 51 -2.04 -10.23 -13.17
CA LYS A 51 -1.44 -10.37 -14.51
C LYS A 51 -2.36 -9.83 -15.60
N ARG A 52 -3.64 -10.18 -15.58
CA ARG A 52 -4.64 -9.68 -16.55
C ARG A 52 -4.74 -8.15 -16.53
N ILE A 53 -4.68 -7.52 -15.35
CA ILE A 53 -4.68 -6.06 -15.22
C ILE A 53 -3.45 -5.47 -15.90
N ILE A 54 -2.26 -6.01 -15.62
CA ILE A 54 -1.00 -5.52 -16.18
C ILE A 54 -1.00 -5.67 -17.71
N ASP A 55 -1.37 -6.83 -18.22
CA ASP A 55 -1.38 -7.13 -19.65
C ASP A 55 -2.42 -6.28 -20.41
N THR A 56 -3.55 -5.93 -19.75
CA THR A 56 -4.63 -5.18 -20.40
C THR A 56 -4.34 -3.68 -20.47
N PHE A 57 -3.81 -3.10 -19.38
CA PHE A 57 -3.72 -1.65 -19.28
C PHE A 57 -2.30 -1.11 -19.41
N HIS A 58 -1.28 -1.96 -19.33
CA HIS A 58 0.14 -1.57 -19.36
C HIS A 58 0.50 -0.45 -18.37
N ILE A 59 -0.22 -0.41 -17.24
CA ILE A 59 -0.05 0.58 -16.17
C ILE A 59 0.86 -0.02 -15.08
N PRO A 60 1.72 0.78 -14.44
CA PRO A 60 2.47 0.34 -13.28
C PRO A 60 1.55 -0.12 -12.15
N VAL A 61 1.84 -1.30 -11.61
CA VAL A 61 1.10 -1.91 -10.50
C VAL A 61 2.04 -2.18 -9.33
N GLN A 62 1.62 -1.78 -8.13
CA GLN A 62 2.22 -2.27 -6.90
C GLN A 62 1.26 -3.21 -6.17
N THR A 63 1.80 -4.27 -5.60
CA THR A 63 0.97 -5.26 -4.90
C THR A 63 1.68 -5.85 -3.70
N GLY A 64 0.89 -6.17 -2.69
CA GLY A 64 1.27 -6.90 -1.49
C GLY A 64 0.23 -7.96 -1.15
N GLY A 65 0.51 -8.73 -0.12
CA GLY A 65 -0.30 -9.84 0.35
C GLY A 65 0.40 -11.19 0.09
N GLY A 66 0.72 -11.92 1.17
CA GLY A 66 1.30 -13.25 1.10
C GLY A 66 2.79 -13.34 0.77
N ILE A 67 3.53 -12.24 0.76
CA ILE A 67 4.98 -12.24 0.49
C ILE A 67 5.74 -12.69 1.74
N ARG A 68 6.38 -13.86 1.69
CA ARG A 68 7.07 -14.50 2.83
C ARG A 68 8.52 -14.92 2.54
N ASN A 69 8.89 -15.05 1.28
CA ASN A 69 10.22 -15.48 0.84
C ASN A 69 10.58 -14.87 -0.52
N MET A 70 11.83 -15.09 -0.96
CA MET A 70 12.34 -14.56 -2.23
C MET A 70 11.58 -15.07 -3.45
N ARG A 71 11.10 -16.32 -3.41
CA ARG A 71 10.32 -16.90 -4.51
C ARG A 71 9.00 -16.16 -4.72
N ASP A 72 8.31 -15.77 -3.64
CA ASP A 72 7.06 -15.00 -3.74
C ASP A 72 7.31 -13.64 -4.43
N ILE A 73 8.44 -13.01 -4.12
CA ILE A 73 8.86 -11.74 -4.75
C ILE A 73 9.14 -11.97 -6.24
N GLU A 74 9.94 -12.98 -6.56
CA GLU A 74 10.30 -13.32 -7.94
C GLU A 74 9.07 -13.62 -8.80
N GLU A 75 8.12 -14.38 -8.26
CA GLU A 75 6.84 -14.68 -8.93
C GLU A 75 6.07 -13.39 -9.25
N LYS A 76 5.96 -12.44 -8.32
CA LYS A 76 5.29 -11.14 -8.59
C LYS A 76 6.03 -10.30 -9.63
N ILE A 77 7.35 -10.24 -9.55
CA ILE A 77 8.17 -9.51 -10.54
C ILE A 77 8.04 -10.14 -11.92
N SER A 78 8.03 -11.48 -12.01
CA SER A 78 7.96 -12.22 -13.29
C SER A 78 6.65 -11.98 -14.06
N ILE A 79 5.55 -11.71 -13.37
CA ILE A 79 4.26 -11.36 -14.01
C ILE A 79 4.12 -9.88 -14.35
N GLY A 80 5.17 -9.07 -14.12
CA GLY A 80 5.22 -7.67 -14.52
C GLY A 80 4.84 -6.67 -13.42
N VAL A 81 4.74 -7.09 -12.15
CA VAL A 81 4.52 -6.16 -11.04
C VAL A 81 5.67 -5.16 -10.96
N SER A 82 5.34 -3.86 -10.93
CA SER A 82 6.32 -2.78 -10.89
C SER A 82 6.95 -2.59 -9.51
N ARG A 83 6.18 -2.88 -8.43
CA ARG A 83 6.67 -2.81 -7.05
C ARG A 83 5.99 -3.85 -6.18
N VAL A 84 6.79 -4.67 -5.49
CA VAL A 84 6.33 -5.68 -4.53
C VAL A 84 6.38 -5.10 -3.12
N ILE A 85 5.30 -5.26 -2.36
CA ILE A 85 5.16 -4.73 -1.02
C ILE A 85 5.33 -5.86 -0.01
N ILE A 86 6.34 -5.75 0.83
CA ILE A 86 6.62 -6.70 1.92
C ILE A 86 6.01 -6.12 3.20
N GLY A 87 5.05 -6.82 3.81
CA GLY A 87 4.40 -6.44 5.06
C GLY A 87 4.97 -7.20 6.25
N THR A 88 4.23 -8.19 6.76
CA THR A 88 4.57 -9.01 7.93
C THR A 88 6.02 -9.51 7.94
N ALA A 89 6.54 -9.94 6.80
CA ALA A 89 7.91 -10.43 6.70
C ALA A 89 8.97 -9.36 7.01
N ALA A 90 8.67 -8.07 6.89
CA ALA A 90 9.59 -7.02 7.29
C ALA A 90 9.84 -6.98 8.81
N VAL A 91 8.89 -7.50 9.61
CA VAL A 91 9.02 -7.65 11.07
C VAL A 91 9.59 -9.02 11.43
N ASP A 92 9.04 -10.08 10.85
CA ASP A 92 9.35 -11.47 11.24
C ASP A 92 10.68 -11.97 10.67
N ASN A 93 11.05 -11.48 9.48
CA ASN A 93 12.28 -11.87 8.77
C ASN A 93 12.87 -10.66 8.01
N PRO A 94 13.42 -9.67 8.70
CA PRO A 94 13.93 -8.45 8.08
C PRO A 94 15.10 -8.68 7.09
N ASP A 95 15.82 -9.78 7.20
CA ASP A 95 16.88 -10.15 6.25
C ASP A 95 16.33 -10.42 4.85
N LEU A 96 15.09 -10.89 4.74
CA LEU A 96 14.39 -11.01 3.44
C LEU A 96 14.32 -9.66 2.72
N VAL A 97 13.98 -8.59 3.45
CA VAL A 97 13.90 -7.25 2.86
C VAL A 97 15.26 -6.79 2.37
N LYS A 98 16.30 -7.01 3.17
CA LYS A 98 17.68 -6.64 2.83
C LYS A 98 18.16 -7.37 1.57
N GLU A 99 17.88 -8.67 1.46
CA GLU A 99 18.20 -9.46 0.29
C GLU A 99 17.42 -9.01 -0.95
N ALA A 100 16.12 -8.81 -0.79
CA ALA A 100 15.24 -8.38 -1.86
C ALA A 100 15.63 -7.01 -2.43
N VAL A 101 15.95 -6.04 -1.57
CA VAL A 101 16.41 -4.70 -1.99
C VAL A 101 17.73 -4.79 -2.73
N LYS A 102 18.65 -5.64 -2.29
CA LYS A 102 19.94 -5.84 -2.98
C LYS A 102 19.76 -6.33 -4.42
N ILE A 103 18.76 -7.18 -4.67
CA ILE A 103 18.51 -7.79 -5.99
C ILE A 103 17.60 -6.91 -6.85
N TYR A 104 16.52 -6.40 -6.28
CA TYR A 104 15.44 -5.75 -7.03
C TYR A 104 15.35 -4.23 -6.84
N GLY A 105 16.13 -3.66 -5.90
CA GLY A 105 16.21 -2.21 -5.70
C GLY A 105 14.85 -1.57 -5.43
N ASP A 106 14.54 -0.55 -6.21
CA ASP A 106 13.32 0.28 -6.07
C ASP A 106 12.01 -0.48 -6.39
N LYS A 107 12.11 -1.71 -6.91
CA LYS A 107 10.94 -2.59 -7.06
C LYS A 107 10.45 -3.19 -5.74
N ILE A 108 11.15 -2.92 -4.63
CA ILE A 108 10.74 -3.36 -3.30
C ILE A 108 10.23 -2.15 -2.51
N ALA A 109 9.07 -2.31 -1.92
CA ALA A 109 8.54 -1.40 -0.90
C ALA A 109 8.20 -2.19 0.37
N VAL A 110 8.10 -1.50 1.50
CA VAL A 110 7.64 -2.10 2.75
C VAL A 110 6.30 -1.49 3.14
N GLY A 111 5.35 -2.34 3.50
CA GLY A 111 4.08 -1.95 4.12
C GLY A 111 4.23 -1.92 5.63
N ILE A 112 3.97 -0.77 6.22
CA ILE A 112 3.94 -0.57 7.68
C ILE A 112 2.52 -0.21 8.07
N ASP A 113 1.78 -1.19 8.53
CA ASP A 113 0.43 -1.02 9.03
C ASP A 113 0.49 -0.92 10.55
N ALA A 114 -0.09 0.11 11.16
CA ALA A 114 0.09 0.38 12.58
C ALA A 114 -1.21 0.79 13.29
N VAL A 115 -1.29 0.46 14.56
CA VAL A 115 -2.30 0.94 15.51
C VAL A 115 -1.58 1.63 16.66
N ASN A 116 -1.94 2.87 16.95
CA ASN A 116 -1.30 3.67 18.00
C ASN A 116 0.24 3.71 17.87
N GLY A 117 0.75 3.75 16.64
CA GLY A 117 2.19 3.77 16.33
C GLY A 117 2.91 2.43 16.44
N MET A 118 2.25 1.35 16.84
CA MET A 118 2.81 -0.01 16.91
C MET A 118 2.44 -0.82 15.67
N VAL A 119 3.41 -1.53 15.09
CA VAL A 119 3.24 -2.27 13.85
C VAL A 119 2.34 -3.48 14.05
N ALA A 120 1.36 -3.64 13.18
CA ALA A 120 0.51 -4.83 13.10
C ALA A 120 0.99 -5.77 11.99
N THR A 121 0.85 -7.06 12.22
CA THR A 121 1.27 -8.14 11.32
C THR A 121 0.15 -9.17 11.14
N HIS A 122 0.35 -10.15 10.24
CA HIS A 122 -0.58 -11.25 10.01
C HIS A 122 -2.01 -10.79 9.64
N GLY A 123 -2.12 -9.89 8.66
CA GLY A 123 -3.42 -9.35 8.28
C GLY A 123 -4.07 -8.50 9.37
N TRP A 124 -3.23 -7.85 10.20
CA TRP A 124 -3.60 -6.97 11.32
C TRP A 124 -4.12 -7.70 12.57
N GLU A 125 -4.00 -9.03 12.61
CA GLU A 125 -4.44 -9.85 13.74
C GLU A 125 -3.52 -9.77 14.96
N LYS A 126 -2.25 -9.40 14.73
CA LYS A 126 -1.23 -9.34 15.78
C LYS A 126 -0.57 -7.97 15.84
N ILE A 127 -0.56 -7.34 17.00
CA ILE A 127 0.23 -6.13 17.27
C ILE A 127 1.61 -6.56 17.77
N SER A 128 2.66 -6.07 17.11
CA SER A 128 4.04 -6.32 17.51
C SER A 128 4.50 -5.31 18.58
N ASP A 129 5.67 -5.54 19.16
CA ASP A 129 6.37 -4.60 20.05
C ASP A 129 7.29 -3.61 19.30
N VAL A 130 7.20 -3.61 17.97
CA VAL A 130 7.99 -2.73 17.09
C VAL A 130 7.19 -1.49 16.74
N SER A 131 7.74 -0.30 16.99
CA SER A 131 7.10 0.94 16.54
C SER A 131 7.30 1.16 15.03
N ALA A 132 6.33 1.82 14.39
CA ALA A 132 6.39 2.17 12.97
C ALA A 132 7.66 2.98 12.64
N VAL A 133 8.04 3.94 13.48
CA VAL A 133 9.25 4.75 13.30
C VAL A 133 10.50 3.87 13.34
N ARG A 134 10.60 2.96 14.32
CA ARG A 134 11.75 2.06 14.43
C ARG A 134 11.87 1.15 13.20
N LEU A 135 10.78 0.53 12.77
CA LEU A 135 10.80 -0.31 11.58
C LEU A 135 11.15 0.50 10.33
N CYS A 136 10.59 1.69 10.17
CA CYS A 136 10.86 2.54 9.02
C CYS A 136 12.35 2.94 8.94
N ASN A 137 12.99 3.31 10.08
CA ASN A 137 14.42 3.58 10.15
C ASN A 137 15.25 2.35 9.75
N GLN A 138 14.91 1.17 10.27
CA GLN A 138 15.60 -0.07 9.91
C GLN A 138 15.49 -0.37 8.40
N MET A 139 14.32 -0.13 7.82
CA MET A 139 14.13 -0.29 6.37
C MET A 139 14.96 0.72 5.57
N ALA A 140 15.11 1.96 6.06
CA ALA A 140 16.02 2.95 5.46
C ALA A 140 17.48 2.46 5.43
N GLU A 141 17.96 1.88 6.54
CA GLU A 141 19.31 1.31 6.64
C GLU A 141 19.51 0.13 5.67
N TYR A 142 18.46 -0.62 5.37
CA TYR A 142 18.50 -1.71 4.38
C TYR A 142 18.41 -1.22 2.93
N GLY A 143 18.23 0.09 2.72
CA GLY A 143 18.17 0.71 1.40
C GLY A 143 16.79 0.72 0.75
N VAL A 144 15.72 0.43 1.52
CA VAL A 144 14.34 0.59 1.06
C VAL A 144 14.09 2.06 0.70
N LYS A 145 13.55 2.31 -0.49
CA LYS A 145 13.25 3.67 -0.97
C LYS A 145 11.82 4.11 -0.72
N THR A 146 10.89 3.16 -0.59
CA THR A 146 9.46 3.47 -0.46
C THR A 146 8.82 2.65 0.66
N VAL A 147 8.09 3.34 1.52
CA VAL A 147 7.25 2.75 2.56
C VAL A 147 5.81 3.18 2.35
N ILE A 148 4.89 2.25 2.45
CA ILE A 148 3.45 2.53 2.54
C ILE A 148 3.09 2.47 4.02
N TYR A 149 2.67 3.60 4.58
CA TYR A 149 2.24 3.69 5.98
C TYR A 149 0.72 3.74 6.07
N THR A 150 0.13 2.74 6.73
CA THR A 150 -1.31 2.66 6.98
C THR A 150 -1.61 2.83 8.47
N ASP A 151 -2.41 3.84 8.82
CA ASP A 151 -3.05 3.88 10.14
C ASP A 151 -4.33 3.04 10.10
N ILE A 152 -4.27 1.84 10.70
CA ILE A 152 -5.37 0.88 10.70
C ILE A 152 -6.62 1.45 11.36
N SER A 153 -6.46 2.28 12.40
CA SER A 153 -7.60 2.87 13.12
C SER A 153 -8.43 3.80 12.24
N LYS A 154 -7.84 4.30 11.15
CA LYS A 154 -8.46 5.20 10.18
C LYS A 154 -8.87 4.49 8.89
N ASP A 155 -8.31 3.30 8.63
CA ASP A 155 -8.56 2.60 7.37
C ASP A 155 -10.04 2.18 7.23
N GLY A 156 -10.63 2.54 6.10
CA GLY A 156 -12.05 2.30 5.82
C GLY A 156 -13.02 3.12 6.66
N MET A 157 -12.57 4.01 7.56
CA MET A 157 -13.42 4.79 8.46
C MET A 157 -13.86 6.14 7.90
N MET A 158 -13.19 6.65 6.87
CA MET A 158 -13.50 7.95 6.24
C MET A 158 -13.46 9.12 7.23
N ILE A 159 -12.40 9.20 8.04
CA ILE A 159 -12.21 10.23 9.08
C ILE A 159 -10.93 11.05 8.92
N GLY A 160 -10.33 10.98 7.74
CA GLY A 160 -9.05 11.59 7.40
C GLY A 160 -7.84 10.70 7.76
N PRO A 161 -6.69 10.90 7.06
CA PRO A 161 -5.46 10.16 7.29
C PRO A 161 -4.72 10.62 8.55
N ASN A 162 -3.74 9.84 9.00
CA ASN A 162 -2.86 10.21 10.11
C ASN A 162 -1.72 11.11 9.62
N ILE A 163 -1.95 12.41 9.61
CA ILE A 163 -0.99 13.41 9.13
C ILE A 163 0.25 13.49 10.03
N GLU A 164 0.05 13.44 11.35
CA GLU A 164 1.14 13.61 12.33
C GLU A 164 2.17 12.48 12.23
N THR A 165 1.73 11.24 12.29
CA THR A 165 2.66 10.10 12.20
C THR A 165 3.27 9.99 10.80
N THR A 166 2.50 10.25 9.74
CA THR A 166 3.04 10.27 8.37
C THR A 166 4.16 11.29 8.23
N LYS A 167 3.96 12.52 8.76
CA LYS A 167 4.99 13.56 8.77
C LYS A 167 6.20 13.16 9.60
N GLU A 168 5.99 12.58 10.78
CA GLU A 168 7.08 12.09 11.63
C GLU A 168 7.97 11.08 10.91
N LEU A 169 7.35 10.14 10.18
CA LEU A 169 8.08 9.15 9.36
C LEU A 169 8.90 9.82 8.25
N ILE A 170 8.33 10.79 7.54
CA ILE A 170 9.03 11.55 6.49
C ILE A 170 10.25 12.26 7.09
N ASP A 171 10.04 13.03 8.16
CA ASP A 171 11.08 13.86 8.76
C ASP A 171 12.24 13.05 9.36
N LYS A 172 11.92 11.88 9.95
CA LYS A 172 12.92 11.06 10.66
C LYS A 172 13.69 10.10 9.76
N THR A 173 13.12 9.69 8.64
CA THR A 173 13.71 8.61 7.85
C THR A 173 14.21 9.03 6.48
N GLY A 174 13.66 10.11 5.91
CA GLY A 174 13.97 10.55 4.55
C GLY A 174 13.54 9.58 3.45
N ILE A 175 12.81 8.52 3.78
CA ILE A 175 12.23 7.57 2.81
C ILE A 175 11.00 8.19 2.15
N ASN A 176 10.69 7.76 0.92
CA ASN A 176 9.43 8.07 0.26
C ASN A 176 8.27 7.41 1.01
N ILE A 177 7.47 8.20 1.73
CA ILE A 177 6.30 7.71 2.45
C ILE A 177 5.05 7.89 1.60
N ILE A 178 4.32 6.79 1.37
CA ILE A 178 2.98 6.78 0.78
C ILE A 178 1.98 6.67 1.92
N ALA A 179 1.14 7.68 2.09
CA ALA A 179 0.10 7.68 3.11
C ALA A 179 -1.05 6.75 2.72
N SER A 180 -1.57 5.99 3.69
CA SER A 180 -2.69 5.07 3.50
C SER A 180 -3.62 5.07 4.71
N GLY A 181 -4.90 4.86 4.46
CA GLY A 181 -5.95 4.81 5.48
C GLY A 181 -6.65 6.15 5.75
N GLY A 182 -7.97 6.14 5.68
CA GLY A 182 -8.83 7.24 6.14
C GLY A 182 -9.08 8.39 5.19
N VAL A 183 -8.34 8.56 4.10
CA VAL A 183 -8.52 9.66 3.13
C VAL A 183 -9.95 9.71 2.62
N THR A 184 -10.56 10.90 2.71
CA THR A 184 -12.00 11.07 2.46
C THR A 184 -12.34 12.32 1.65
N THR A 185 -11.61 13.41 1.87
CA THR A 185 -11.91 14.72 1.29
C THR A 185 -10.72 15.30 0.53
N MET A 186 -11.00 16.29 -0.34
CA MET A 186 -9.93 17.06 -1.00
C MET A 186 -9.01 17.75 0.01
N THR A 187 -9.56 18.22 1.13
CA THR A 187 -8.77 18.83 2.20
C THR A 187 -7.80 17.82 2.85
N ASP A 188 -8.16 16.54 2.93
CA ASP A 188 -7.24 15.51 3.40
C ASP A 188 -6.06 15.35 2.45
N LEU A 189 -6.30 15.37 1.14
CA LEU A 189 -5.25 15.31 0.13
C LEU A 189 -4.34 16.53 0.17
N GLU A 190 -4.89 17.74 0.37
CA GLU A 190 -4.12 18.96 0.56
C GLU A 190 -3.18 18.87 1.79
N LYS A 191 -3.66 18.28 2.89
CA LYS A 191 -2.83 18.05 4.08
C LYS A 191 -1.71 17.04 3.80
N VAL A 192 -2.01 15.95 3.10
CA VAL A 192 -1.02 14.93 2.72
C VAL A 192 0.04 15.51 1.78
N ASP A 193 -0.36 16.31 0.77
CA ASP A 193 0.59 16.98 -0.13
C ASP A 193 1.46 18.00 0.63
N LYS A 194 0.86 18.79 1.53
CA LYS A 194 1.56 19.83 2.32
C LYS A 194 2.67 19.27 3.22
N ILE A 195 2.52 18.06 3.75
CA ILE A 195 3.56 17.42 4.57
C ILE A 195 4.68 16.78 3.73
N GLY A 196 4.58 16.82 2.40
CA GLY A 196 5.58 16.27 1.49
C GLY A 196 5.51 14.74 1.36
N SER A 197 4.33 14.14 1.54
CA SER A 197 4.15 12.71 1.26
C SER A 197 4.47 12.41 -0.20
N TYR A 198 5.18 11.32 -0.44
CA TYR A 198 5.55 10.88 -1.79
C TYR A 198 4.33 10.46 -2.63
N GLY A 199 3.28 9.98 -1.95
CA GLY A 199 2.03 9.58 -2.57
C GLY A 199 0.95 9.30 -1.54
N VAL A 200 -0.23 8.94 -2.05
CA VAL A 200 -1.38 8.60 -1.22
C VAL A 200 -2.17 7.46 -1.85
N ILE A 201 -2.62 6.51 -1.04
CA ILE A 201 -3.55 5.46 -1.46
C ILE A 201 -4.96 5.89 -1.10
N ILE A 202 -5.83 5.91 -2.10
CA ILE A 202 -7.24 6.23 -1.93
C ILE A 202 -8.05 5.00 -2.33
N GLY A 203 -8.80 4.45 -1.39
CA GLY A 203 -9.67 3.29 -1.61
C GLY A 203 -11.14 3.67 -1.50
N LYS A 204 -11.71 3.47 -0.33
CA LYS A 204 -13.15 3.57 -0.05
C LYS A 204 -13.79 4.88 -0.54
N ALA A 205 -13.11 6.01 -0.39
CA ALA A 205 -13.63 7.32 -0.81
C ALA A 205 -13.92 7.40 -2.32
N ILE A 206 -13.12 6.72 -3.16
CA ILE A 206 -13.39 6.62 -4.59
C ILE A 206 -14.58 5.70 -4.85
N TYR A 207 -14.60 4.51 -4.25
CA TYR A 207 -15.69 3.55 -4.45
C TYR A 207 -17.05 4.07 -3.99
N GLN A 208 -17.10 4.95 -2.99
CA GLN A 208 -18.32 5.55 -2.48
C GLN A 208 -18.66 6.90 -3.13
N GLY A 209 -17.85 7.37 -4.08
CA GLY A 209 -18.07 8.65 -4.77
C GLY A 209 -17.85 9.89 -3.89
N ALA A 210 -17.20 9.75 -2.74
CA ALA A 210 -16.85 10.88 -1.87
C ALA A 210 -15.75 11.76 -2.49
N LEU A 211 -14.90 11.15 -3.33
CA LEU A 211 -13.89 11.83 -4.14
C LEU A 211 -14.08 11.48 -5.61
N ASN A 212 -13.96 12.47 -6.47
CA ASN A 212 -13.87 12.27 -7.92
C ASN A 212 -12.40 12.01 -8.29
N LEU A 213 -12.10 10.80 -8.76
CA LEU A 213 -10.72 10.39 -9.06
C LEU A 213 -10.06 11.29 -10.11
N GLN A 214 -10.79 11.66 -11.17
CA GLN A 214 -10.25 12.52 -12.23
C GLN A 214 -9.86 13.90 -11.70
N GLU A 215 -10.68 14.50 -10.83
CA GLU A 215 -10.38 15.79 -10.20
C GLU A 215 -9.16 15.68 -9.28
N VAL A 216 -9.08 14.59 -8.49
CA VAL A 216 -7.93 14.31 -7.63
C VAL A 216 -6.63 14.24 -8.44
N ILE A 217 -6.63 13.45 -9.53
CA ILE A 217 -5.45 13.27 -10.39
C ILE A 217 -5.04 14.61 -11.02
N GLN A 218 -6.00 15.36 -11.59
CA GLN A 218 -5.70 16.66 -12.20
C GLN A 218 -5.05 17.65 -11.23
N ARG A 219 -5.42 17.58 -9.95
CA ARG A 219 -4.95 18.52 -8.95
C ARG A 219 -3.64 18.12 -8.25
N PHE A 220 -3.43 16.84 -8.00
CA PHE A 220 -2.33 16.38 -7.14
C PHE A 220 -1.29 15.53 -7.87
N GLU A 221 -1.63 14.87 -8.98
CA GLU A 221 -0.65 14.05 -9.66
C GLU A 221 0.32 14.93 -10.46
N LYS A 222 1.58 14.96 -10.00
CA LYS A 222 2.65 15.70 -10.69
C LYS A 222 3.11 14.87 -11.89
N LYS A 223 3.02 15.46 -13.08
CA LYS A 223 3.50 14.87 -14.33
C LYS A 223 5.03 14.81 -14.37
#